data_408b1739fc8b2732352bbbe66cb7a759
#
_entry.id   408b1739fc8b2732352bbbe66cb7a759
#
_cell.length_a   1.000
_cell.length_b   1.000
_cell.length_c   1.000
_cell.angle_alpha   90.00
_cell.angle_beta   90.00
_cell.angle_gamma   90.00
#
_symmetry.space_group_name_H-M   'P 1'
#
loop_
_entity.id
_entity.type
_entity.pdbx_description
1 polymer ?
#
loop_
_entity_poly.entity_id
_entity_poly.type
_entity_poly.pdbx_seq_one_letter_code
_entity_poly.pdbx_strand_id
1 'polypeptide(L)'
;MIIKNIIFDFGGVLMDWNPKYLYQNVFNTDEEMNYFLDHIATLKWNAEQDRGRSFQEATEILQNQYPEFSKEIALYYSQWPVMLKGTIEENVNILRNLHGRYQLYGLTNWSAESFPYAYQNYDFFSLFNGIVVSGEEKLIKPDERIYQLLLNRYNLNASECLFIDDNYENIRAAQAMDFNTIHVGSETNLQEELQKFNI
;
A
#
# COMPACT_ATOMS: atom_id res chain seq x y z
N MET A 1 -2.16 25.12 -13.16
CA MET A 1 -1.34 23.96 -12.77
C MET A 1 -1.65 22.83 -13.75
N ILE A 2 -0.64 22.16 -14.32
CA ILE A 2 -0.88 21.10 -15.31
C ILE A 2 -0.36 19.80 -14.71
N ILE A 3 -1.27 18.90 -14.35
CA ILE A 3 -0.91 17.54 -13.92
C ILE A 3 -0.61 16.71 -15.16
N LYS A 4 0.52 16.02 -15.15
CA LYS A 4 0.96 15.10 -16.21
C LYS A 4 1.06 13.66 -15.72
N ASN A 5 1.37 13.48 -14.43
CA ASN A 5 1.66 12.21 -13.79
C ASN A 5 0.70 11.97 -12.63
N ILE A 6 0.14 10.78 -12.53
CA ILE A 6 -0.69 10.38 -11.39
C ILE A 6 -0.02 9.19 -10.72
N ILE A 7 0.20 9.32 -9.42
CA ILE A 7 0.92 8.33 -8.61
C ILE A 7 -0.07 7.75 -7.61
N PHE A 8 -0.28 6.44 -7.66
CA PHE A 8 -1.19 5.73 -6.78
C PHE A 8 -0.44 4.96 -5.70
N ASP A 9 -0.92 5.03 -4.46
CA ASP A 9 -0.76 3.91 -3.54
C ASP A 9 -1.67 2.75 -3.97
N PHE A 10 -1.41 1.56 -3.44
CA PHE A 10 -2.20 0.38 -3.78
C PHE A 10 -3.10 -0.05 -2.63
N GLY A 11 -2.57 -0.32 -1.44
CA GLY A 11 -3.37 -0.68 -0.28
C GLY A 11 -4.34 0.44 0.13
N GLY A 12 -5.61 0.13 0.40
CA GLY A 12 -6.62 1.14 0.75
C GLY A 12 -7.05 2.08 -0.38
N VAL A 13 -6.32 2.09 -1.52
CA VAL A 13 -6.65 2.93 -2.69
C VAL A 13 -7.13 2.09 -3.87
N LEU A 14 -6.36 1.10 -4.32
CA LEU A 14 -6.70 0.22 -5.45
C LEU A 14 -6.97 -1.23 -5.01
N MET A 15 -6.45 -1.63 -3.85
CA MET A 15 -6.51 -2.99 -3.33
C MET A 15 -7.12 -3.00 -1.92
N ASP A 16 -8.06 -3.91 -1.71
CA ASP A 16 -8.67 -4.17 -0.38
C ASP A 16 -7.83 -5.21 0.35
N TRP A 17 -6.94 -4.75 1.24
CA TRP A 17 -6.10 -5.57 2.09
C TRP A 17 -6.44 -5.33 3.57
N ASN A 18 -6.72 -6.42 4.30
CA ASN A 18 -6.99 -6.33 5.74
C ASN A 18 -6.67 -7.65 6.43
N PRO A 19 -5.78 -7.68 7.45
CA PRO A 19 -5.46 -8.90 8.18
C PRO A 19 -6.68 -9.52 8.89
N LYS A 20 -7.72 -8.75 9.18
CA LYS A 20 -8.96 -9.27 9.77
C LYS A 20 -9.64 -10.31 8.87
N TYR A 21 -9.47 -10.26 7.55
CA TYR A 21 -10.06 -11.26 6.64
C TYR A 21 -9.51 -12.68 6.88
N LEU A 22 -8.28 -12.81 7.33
CA LEU A 22 -7.72 -14.08 7.77
C LEU A 22 -8.16 -14.41 9.20
N TYR A 23 -7.92 -13.49 10.12
CA TYR A 23 -7.97 -13.78 11.55
C TYR A 23 -9.39 -13.92 12.14
N GLN A 24 -10.42 -13.40 11.47
CA GLN A 24 -11.81 -13.66 11.81
C GLN A 24 -12.21 -15.16 11.76
N ASN A 25 -11.41 -15.99 11.06
CA ASN A 25 -11.61 -17.43 10.97
C ASN A 25 -10.62 -18.21 11.85
N VAL A 26 -9.71 -17.53 12.53
CA VAL A 26 -8.67 -18.13 13.40
C VAL A 26 -9.05 -18.00 14.87
N PHE A 27 -9.57 -16.84 15.26
CA PHE A 27 -10.02 -16.57 16.63
C PHE A 27 -11.52 -16.80 16.79
N ASN A 28 -11.93 -17.14 18.03
CA ASN A 28 -13.35 -17.40 18.32
C ASN A 28 -14.15 -16.12 18.57
N THR A 29 -13.48 -15.02 18.93
CA THR A 29 -14.11 -13.73 19.22
C THR A 29 -13.36 -12.59 18.57
N ASP A 30 -14.08 -11.50 18.29
CA ASP A 30 -13.48 -10.25 17.79
C ASP A 30 -12.49 -9.64 18.80
N GLU A 31 -12.70 -9.85 20.11
CA GLU A 31 -11.82 -9.36 21.15
C GLU A 31 -10.44 -10.04 21.08
N GLU A 32 -10.41 -11.37 20.94
CA GLU A 32 -9.15 -12.13 20.78
C GLU A 32 -8.42 -11.72 19.51
N MET A 33 -9.15 -11.61 18.39
CA MET A 33 -8.60 -11.19 17.12
C MET A 33 -8.01 -9.76 17.20
N ASN A 34 -8.77 -8.82 17.74
CA ASN A 34 -8.30 -7.43 17.85
C ASN A 34 -7.11 -7.35 18.81
N TYR A 35 -7.11 -8.07 19.95
CA TYR A 35 -5.95 -8.13 20.83
C TYR A 35 -4.69 -8.58 20.09
N PHE A 36 -4.79 -9.66 19.30
CA PHE A 36 -3.67 -10.19 18.53
C PHE A 36 -3.15 -9.18 17.50
N LEU A 37 -4.04 -8.53 16.74
CA LEU A 37 -3.67 -7.57 15.70
C LEU A 37 -3.19 -6.22 16.26
N ASP A 38 -3.69 -5.81 17.42
CA ASP A 38 -3.34 -4.52 18.02
C ASP A 38 -2.07 -4.60 18.89
N HIS A 39 -1.73 -5.78 19.44
CA HIS A 39 -0.66 -5.92 20.41
C HIS A 39 0.45 -6.90 20.02
N ILE A 40 0.21 -7.82 19.09
CA ILE A 40 1.17 -8.86 18.70
C ILE A 40 1.57 -8.68 17.23
N ALA A 41 0.73 -9.10 16.29
CA ALA A 41 1.00 -8.96 14.85
C ALA A 41 0.52 -7.60 14.32
N THR A 42 1.07 -6.53 14.84
CA THR A 42 0.62 -5.16 14.60
C THR A 42 0.97 -4.66 13.19
N LEU A 43 0.25 -3.64 12.70
CA LEU A 43 0.63 -2.95 11.46
C LEU A 43 2.04 -2.34 11.54
N LYS A 44 2.48 -1.90 12.73
CA LYS A 44 3.85 -1.43 12.94
C LYS A 44 4.88 -2.54 12.74
N TRP A 45 4.60 -3.75 13.23
CA TRP A 45 5.45 -4.93 12.98
C TRP A 45 5.46 -5.29 11.50
N ASN A 46 4.30 -5.25 10.81
CA ASN A 46 4.20 -5.52 9.38
C ASN A 46 5.00 -4.49 8.55
N ALA A 47 5.01 -3.23 8.94
CA ALA A 47 5.74 -2.17 8.24
C ALA A 47 7.26 -2.43 8.14
N GLU A 48 7.85 -3.24 9.02
CA GLU A 48 9.26 -3.60 8.92
C GLU A 48 9.53 -4.57 7.74
N GLN A 49 8.53 -5.40 7.35
CA GLN A 49 8.61 -6.24 6.15
C GLN A 49 8.42 -5.41 4.90
N ASP A 50 7.56 -4.40 4.96
CA ASP A 50 7.41 -3.42 3.88
C ASP A 50 8.68 -2.56 3.72
N ARG A 51 9.54 -2.52 4.76
CA ARG A 51 10.88 -1.92 4.73
C ARG A 51 11.97 -2.91 4.26
N GLY A 52 11.62 -4.18 4.01
CA GLY A 52 12.51 -5.20 3.43
C GLY A 52 13.04 -6.24 4.40
N ARG A 53 12.53 -6.34 5.65
CA ARG A 53 12.80 -7.50 6.52
C ARG A 53 12.08 -8.71 5.93
N SER A 54 12.73 -9.90 5.96
CA SER A 54 12.13 -11.11 5.43
C SER A 54 10.96 -11.62 6.28
N PHE A 55 10.02 -12.31 5.65
CA PHE A 55 8.89 -12.96 6.34
C PHE A 55 9.35 -14.02 7.33
N GLN A 56 10.39 -14.76 6.96
CA GLN A 56 10.98 -15.77 7.87
C GLN A 56 11.52 -15.12 9.14
N GLU A 57 12.39 -14.12 9.01
CA GLU A 57 12.97 -13.41 10.15
C GLU A 57 11.89 -12.76 11.02
N ALA A 58 10.90 -12.11 10.39
CA ALA A 58 9.79 -11.48 11.10
C ALA A 58 8.98 -12.48 11.92
N THR A 59 8.69 -13.65 11.33
CA THR A 59 7.94 -14.73 11.99
C THR A 59 8.71 -15.29 13.17
N GLU A 60 9.99 -15.63 12.97
CA GLU A 60 10.86 -16.18 14.02
C GLU A 60 11.01 -15.22 15.22
N ILE A 61 11.24 -13.93 14.95
CA ILE A 61 11.35 -12.91 16.00
C ILE A 61 10.05 -12.83 16.83
N LEU A 62 8.91 -12.77 16.14
CA LEU A 62 7.62 -12.60 16.82
C LEU A 62 7.21 -13.86 17.58
N GLN A 63 7.47 -15.06 17.05
CA GLN A 63 7.22 -16.33 17.73
C GLN A 63 8.08 -16.50 18.99
N ASN A 64 9.35 -16.05 18.97
CA ASN A 64 10.20 -16.05 20.16
C ASN A 64 9.70 -15.09 21.24
N GLN A 65 9.09 -13.97 20.83
CA GLN A 65 8.53 -12.97 21.76
C GLN A 65 7.17 -13.41 22.33
N TYR A 66 6.35 -14.12 21.55
CA TYR A 66 5.00 -14.56 21.90
C TYR A 66 4.80 -16.05 21.54
N PRO A 67 5.47 -16.97 22.26
CA PRO A 67 5.44 -18.40 21.96
C PRO A 67 4.04 -19.01 22.05
N GLU A 68 3.16 -18.44 22.89
CA GLU A 68 1.75 -18.85 23.04
C GLU A 68 0.90 -18.61 21.78
N PHE A 69 1.30 -17.66 20.91
CA PHE A 69 0.65 -17.34 19.64
C PHE A 69 1.45 -17.84 18.41
N SER A 70 2.36 -18.79 18.64
CA SER A 70 3.28 -19.23 17.58
C SER A 70 2.58 -19.74 16.32
N LYS A 71 1.42 -20.37 16.45
CA LYS A 71 0.62 -20.89 15.33
C LYS A 71 -0.04 -19.75 14.55
N GLU A 72 -0.66 -18.82 15.27
CA GLU A 72 -1.36 -17.67 14.71
C GLU A 72 -0.39 -16.75 13.99
N ILE A 73 0.81 -16.53 14.56
CA ILE A 73 1.88 -15.75 13.94
C ILE A 73 2.34 -16.38 12.62
N ALA A 74 2.51 -17.71 12.57
CA ALA A 74 2.92 -18.40 11.36
C ALA A 74 1.91 -18.26 10.20
N LEU A 75 0.63 -18.07 10.50
CA LEU A 75 -0.41 -17.89 9.49
C LEU A 75 -0.28 -16.55 8.75
N TYR A 76 0.26 -15.50 9.38
CA TYR A 76 0.26 -14.15 8.82
C TYR A 76 0.84 -14.11 7.40
N TYR A 77 2.00 -14.71 7.19
CA TYR A 77 2.63 -14.73 5.87
C TYR A 77 2.36 -16.02 5.08
N SER A 78 2.17 -17.17 5.76
CA SER A 78 1.84 -18.42 5.04
C SER A 78 0.43 -18.37 4.41
N GLN A 79 -0.47 -17.55 4.95
CA GLN A 79 -1.83 -17.34 4.44
C GLN A 79 -2.07 -15.88 3.99
N TRP A 80 -0.99 -15.15 3.67
CA TRP A 80 -1.07 -13.74 3.28
C TRP A 80 -2.10 -13.44 2.18
N PRO A 81 -2.27 -14.30 1.14
CA PRO A 81 -3.27 -14.06 0.10
C PRO A 81 -4.72 -13.95 0.59
N VAL A 82 -5.06 -14.57 1.74
CA VAL A 82 -6.41 -14.48 2.32
C VAL A 82 -6.71 -13.07 2.84
N MET A 83 -5.67 -12.31 3.20
CA MET A 83 -5.80 -10.94 3.68
C MET A 83 -6.02 -9.93 2.53
N LEU A 84 -5.76 -10.35 1.28
CA LEU A 84 -5.97 -9.55 0.08
C LEU A 84 -7.28 -9.95 -0.58
N LYS A 85 -8.35 -9.21 -0.30
CA LYS A 85 -9.70 -9.53 -0.77
C LYS A 85 -9.91 -9.29 -2.26
N GLY A 86 -9.11 -8.38 -2.83
CA GLY A 86 -9.18 -8.05 -4.25
C GLY A 86 -9.01 -6.57 -4.53
N THR A 87 -9.53 -6.12 -5.65
CA THR A 87 -9.49 -4.73 -6.10
C THR A 87 -10.61 -3.90 -5.51
N ILE A 88 -10.35 -2.62 -5.29
CA ILE A 88 -11.38 -1.59 -5.09
C ILE A 88 -11.82 -1.18 -6.49
N GLU A 89 -12.81 -1.90 -7.03
CA GLU A 89 -13.19 -1.84 -8.45
C GLU A 89 -13.53 -0.44 -8.95
N GLU A 90 -14.16 0.39 -8.12
CA GLU A 90 -14.48 1.77 -8.48
C GLU A 90 -13.20 2.55 -8.83
N ASN A 91 -12.18 2.47 -7.97
CA ASN A 91 -10.92 3.17 -8.17
C ASN A 91 -10.07 2.56 -9.30
N VAL A 92 -10.12 1.25 -9.47
CA VAL A 92 -9.43 0.58 -10.60
C VAL A 92 -10.07 0.97 -11.94
N ASN A 93 -11.38 1.15 -12.00
CA ASN A 93 -12.05 1.65 -13.22
C ASN A 93 -11.65 3.11 -13.52
N ILE A 94 -11.48 3.94 -12.50
CA ILE A 94 -10.92 5.29 -12.65
C ILE A 94 -9.49 5.21 -13.21
N LEU A 95 -8.63 4.37 -12.63
CA LEU A 95 -7.27 4.14 -13.13
C LEU A 95 -7.27 3.75 -14.62
N ARG A 96 -8.14 2.81 -15.03
CA ARG A 96 -8.28 2.41 -16.43
C ARG A 96 -8.68 3.58 -17.36
N ASN A 97 -9.56 4.46 -16.89
CA ASN A 97 -9.99 5.65 -17.65
C ASN A 97 -8.90 6.73 -17.75
N LEU A 98 -7.96 6.75 -16.83
CA LEU A 98 -6.81 7.69 -16.82
C LEU A 98 -5.67 7.18 -17.70
N HIS A 99 -5.59 5.87 -17.94
CA HIS A 99 -4.56 5.27 -18.78
C HIS A 99 -4.62 5.82 -20.22
N GLY A 100 -3.46 6.15 -20.77
CA GLY A 100 -3.34 6.77 -22.10
C GLY A 100 -3.59 8.29 -22.14
N ARG A 101 -4.11 8.87 -21.05
CA ARG A 101 -4.28 10.33 -20.88
C ARG A 101 -3.21 10.94 -19.98
N TYR A 102 -2.79 10.19 -18.98
CA TYR A 102 -1.77 10.55 -18.01
C TYR A 102 -0.70 9.47 -17.93
N GLN A 103 0.50 9.84 -17.45
CA GLN A 103 1.50 8.86 -17.05
C GLN A 103 1.13 8.35 -15.65
N LEU A 104 1.04 7.03 -15.49
CA LEU A 104 0.60 6.39 -14.25
C LEU A 104 1.78 5.72 -13.55
N TYR A 105 1.95 6.00 -12.26
CA TYR A 105 3.01 5.41 -11.44
C TYR A 105 2.43 4.83 -10.16
N GLY A 106 3.09 3.79 -9.62
CA GLY A 106 2.80 3.22 -8.32
C GLY A 106 3.88 3.61 -7.30
N LEU A 107 3.46 3.95 -6.08
CA LEU A 107 4.36 4.14 -4.94
C LEU A 107 3.72 3.52 -3.70
N THR A 108 4.16 2.31 -3.34
CA THR A 108 3.49 1.51 -2.31
C THR A 108 4.42 1.06 -1.19
N ASN A 109 3.87 1.04 0.04
CA ASN A 109 4.47 0.32 1.14
C ASN A 109 4.01 -1.14 1.06
N TRP A 110 4.89 -2.00 0.58
CA TRP A 110 4.58 -3.42 0.36
C TRP A 110 5.85 -4.26 0.40
N SER A 111 5.78 -5.42 1.03
CA SER A 111 6.92 -6.34 1.06
C SER A 111 7.29 -6.87 -0.33
N ALA A 112 8.58 -6.95 -0.61
CA ALA A 112 9.11 -7.55 -1.83
C ALA A 112 8.75 -9.04 -1.98
N GLU A 113 8.41 -9.74 -0.88
CA GLU A 113 8.06 -11.16 -0.93
C GLU A 113 6.60 -11.41 -1.32
N SER A 114 5.67 -10.51 -0.97
CA SER A 114 4.24 -10.68 -1.30
C SER A 114 3.78 -9.87 -2.52
N PHE A 115 4.47 -8.79 -2.88
CA PHE A 115 4.11 -7.98 -4.05
C PHE A 115 4.04 -8.79 -5.36
N PRO A 116 4.96 -9.72 -5.68
CA PRO A 116 4.89 -10.53 -6.89
C PRO A 116 3.59 -11.35 -7.03
N TYR A 117 3.01 -11.79 -5.91
CA TYR A 117 1.71 -12.47 -5.95
C TYR A 117 0.61 -11.54 -6.49
N ALA A 118 0.51 -10.32 -5.98
CA ALA A 118 -0.48 -9.36 -6.46
C ALA A 118 -0.21 -8.96 -7.92
N TYR A 119 1.04 -8.66 -8.26
CA TYR A 119 1.44 -8.28 -9.61
C TYR A 119 1.08 -9.32 -10.67
N GLN A 120 1.15 -10.61 -10.34
CA GLN A 120 0.82 -11.71 -11.25
C GLN A 120 -0.68 -11.99 -11.38
N ASN A 121 -1.47 -11.67 -10.35
CA ASN A 121 -2.88 -12.04 -10.28
C ASN A 121 -3.86 -10.91 -10.64
N TYR A 122 -3.39 -9.67 -10.76
CA TYR A 122 -4.23 -8.51 -11.07
C TYR A 122 -3.70 -7.76 -12.30
N ASP A 123 -4.50 -7.64 -13.34
CA ASP A 123 -4.14 -7.11 -14.66
C ASP A 123 -3.84 -5.61 -14.68
N PHE A 124 -4.45 -4.85 -13.76
CA PHE A 124 -4.33 -3.40 -13.73
C PHE A 124 -2.89 -2.90 -13.47
N PHE A 125 -2.02 -3.73 -12.89
CA PHE A 125 -0.61 -3.37 -12.71
C PHE A 125 0.12 -3.13 -14.05
N SER A 126 -0.35 -3.74 -15.14
CA SER A 126 0.20 -3.52 -16.49
C SER A 126 -0.06 -2.11 -17.04
N LEU A 127 -0.95 -1.34 -16.42
CA LEU A 127 -1.28 0.03 -16.84
C LEU A 127 -0.26 1.07 -16.34
N PHE A 128 0.61 0.69 -15.40
CA PHE A 128 1.59 1.61 -14.82
C PHE A 128 2.86 1.73 -15.69
N ASN A 129 3.33 2.95 -15.89
CA ASN A 129 4.60 3.26 -16.54
C ASN A 129 5.79 2.87 -15.66
N GLY A 130 5.57 2.75 -14.35
CA GLY A 130 6.56 2.29 -13.40
C GLY A 130 5.99 2.20 -11.99
N ILE A 131 6.59 1.34 -11.18
CA ILE A 131 6.18 1.08 -9.80
C ILE A 131 7.41 1.13 -8.90
N VAL A 132 7.27 1.74 -7.73
CA VAL A 132 8.24 1.71 -6.64
C VAL A 132 7.63 0.94 -5.48
N VAL A 133 8.25 -0.18 -5.12
CA VAL A 133 7.85 -1.06 -4.01
C VAL A 133 8.84 -0.89 -2.87
N SER A 134 8.36 -0.45 -1.72
CA SER A 134 9.19 -0.11 -0.56
C SER A 134 10.12 -1.24 -0.11
N GLY A 135 9.64 -2.49 -0.14
CA GLY A 135 10.41 -3.68 0.28
C GLY A 135 11.61 -3.96 -0.62
N GLU A 136 11.55 -3.60 -1.91
CA GLU A 136 12.66 -3.70 -2.84
C GLU A 136 13.71 -2.61 -2.60
N GLU A 137 13.25 -1.40 -2.27
CA GLU A 137 14.08 -0.21 -2.09
C GLU A 137 14.62 -0.04 -0.66
N LYS A 138 14.06 -0.78 0.31
CA LYS A 138 14.33 -0.66 1.75
C LYS A 138 14.05 0.75 2.29
N LEU A 139 13.14 1.43 1.65
CA LEU A 139 12.64 2.76 1.99
C LEU A 139 11.11 2.68 2.06
N ILE A 140 10.51 3.31 3.04
CA ILE A 140 9.05 3.25 3.29
C ILE A 140 8.48 4.67 3.40
N LYS A 141 7.31 4.92 2.80
CA LYS A 141 6.55 6.16 3.09
C LYS A 141 6.25 6.23 4.60
N PRO A 142 6.30 7.40 5.23
CA PRO A 142 6.45 8.75 4.68
C PRO A 142 7.90 9.28 4.60
N ASP A 143 8.93 8.42 4.53
CA ASP A 143 10.31 8.88 4.37
C ASP A 143 10.48 9.61 3.03
N GLU A 144 10.95 10.86 3.04
CA GLU A 144 11.11 11.69 1.84
C GLU A 144 11.98 11.03 0.76
N ARG A 145 12.92 10.17 1.16
CA ARG A 145 13.83 9.48 0.24
C ARG A 145 13.13 8.57 -0.76
N ILE A 146 11.98 7.97 -0.40
CA ILE A 146 11.26 7.11 -1.34
C ILE A 146 10.53 7.93 -2.42
N TYR A 147 10.03 9.12 -2.07
CA TYR A 147 9.43 10.04 -3.04
C TYR A 147 10.51 10.60 -3.97
N GLN A 148 11.67 10.99 -3.41
CA GLN A 148 12.79 11.46 -4.22
C GLN A 148 13.32 10.37 -5.15
N LEU A 149 13.34 9.11 -4.72
CA LEU A 149 13.71 7.97 -5.55
C LEU A 149 12.74 7.81 -6.72
N LEU A 150 11.42 7.89 -6.49
CA LEU A 150 10.40 7.86 -7.55
C LEU A 150 10.63 8.98 -8.56
N LEU A 151 10.78 10.24 -8.09
CA LEU A 151 11.01 11.40 -8.95
C LEU A 151 12.26 11.22 -9.81
N ASN A 152 13.37 10.81 -9.22
CA ASN A 152 14.63 10.62 -9.92
C ASN A 152 14.58 9.46 -10.92
N ARG A 153 13.98 8.31 -10.53
CA ARG A 153 13.91 7.10 -11.36
C ARG A 153 13.15 7.33 -12.65
N TYR A 154 12.09 8.10 -12.60
CA TYR A 154 11.22 8.34 -13.75
C TYR A 154 11.34 9.76 -14.32
N ASN A 155 12.30 10.54 -13.83
CA ASN A 155 12.55 11.92 -14.26
C ASN A 155 11.29 12.80 -14.16
N LEU A 156 10.63 12.77 -13.00
CA LEU A 156 9.37 13.48 -12.73
C LEU A 156 9.65 14.81 -12.01
N ASN A 157 8.72 15.78 -12.22
CA ASN A 157 8.66 17.01 -11.46
C ASN A 157 7.48 16.90 -10.46
N ALA A 158 7.74 17.05 -9.16
CA ALA A 158 6.72 16.91 -8.11
C ALA A 158 5.49 17.80 -8.35
N SER A 159 5.69 19.06 -8.79
CA SER A 159 4.58 19.99 -9.04
C SER A 159 3.68 19.60 -10.23
N GLU A 160 4.10 18.67 -11.09
CA GLU A 160 3.33 18.09 -12.19
C GLU A 160 2.75 16.71 -11.83
N CYS A 161 2.94 16.26 -10.57
CA CYS A 161 2.50 14.98 -10.04
C CYS A 161 1.31 15.15 -9.12
N LEU A 162 0.33 14.24 -9.23
CA LEU A 162 -0.78 14.07 -8.31
C LEU A 162 -0.59 12.73 -7.59
N PHE A 163 -0.35 12.78 -6.27
CA PHE A 163 -0.18 11.61 -5.42
C PHE A 163 -1.48 11.28 -4.67
N ILE A 164 -1.89 10.02 -4.74
CA ILE A 164 -3.16 9.51 -4.19
C ILE A 164 -2.83 8.40 -3.20
N ASP A 165 -3.21 8.61 -1.92
CA ASP A 165 -2.84 7.71 -0.83
C ASP A 165 -3.90 7.78 0.27
N ASP A 166 -4.12 6.69 1.01
CA ASP A 166 -5.09 6.62 2.11
C ASP A 166 -4.49 7.03 3.46
N ASN A 167 -3.18 7.11 3.56
CA ASN A 167 -2.47 7.48 4.79
C ASN A 167 -2.14 8.97 4.81
N TYR A 168 -2.71 9.67 5.79
CA TYR A 168 -2.52 11.12 5.94
C TYR A 168 -1.06 11.57 6.13
N GLU A 169 -0.22 10.77 6.81
CA GLU A 169 1.20 11.11 6.98
C GLU A 169 1.97 11.01 5.66
N ASN A 170 1.60 10.05 4.79
CA ASN A 170 2.16 9.96 3.44
C ASN A 170 1.78 11.19 2.59
N ILE A 171 0.52 11.62 2.70
CA ILE A 171 0.00 12.84 2.04
C ILE A 171 0.78 14.06 2.50
N ARG A 172 0.99 14.23 3.80
CA ARG A 172 1.75 15.37 4.36
C ARG A 172 3.20 15.40 3.86
N ALA A 173 3.85 14.24 3.83
CA ALA A 173 5.22 14.14 3.33
C ALA A 173 5.31 14.50 1.85
N ALA A 174 4.37 14.04 1.02
CA ALA A 174 4.31 14.38 -0.39
C ALA A 174 4.06 15.89 -0.60
N GLN A 175 3.14 16.50 0.17
CA GLN A 175 2.88 17.94 0.12
C GLN A 175 4.11 18.79 0.47
N ALA A 176 4.90 18.35 1.46
CA ALA A 176 6.15 19.02 1.83
C ALA A 176 7.21 18.98 0.70
N MET A 177 7.04 18.09 -0.27
CA MET A 177 7.88 17.95 -1.46
C MET A 177 7.23 18.52 -2.74
N ASP A 178 6.25 19.40 -2.60
CA ASP A 178 5.53 20.08 -3.70
C ASP A 178 4.69 19.16 -4.60
N PHE A 179 4.30 17.96 -4.13
CA PHE A 179 3.29 17.16 -4.84
C PHE A 179 1.89 17.77 -4.66
N ASN A 180 1.06 17.63 -5.69
CA ASN A 180 -0.38 17.73 -5.51
C ASN A 180 -0.87 16.42 -4.92
N THR A 181 -1.91 16.43 -4.08
CA THR A 181 -2.31 15.23 -3.35
C THR A 181 -3.83 15.08 -3.27
N ILE A 182 -4.28 13.81 -3.24
CA ILE A 182 -5.62 13.41 -2.83
C ILE A 182 -5.47 12.41 -1.68
N HIS A 183 -6.10 12.73 -0.53
CA HIS A 183 -6.23 11.81 0.57
C HIS A 183 -7.51 10.98 0.39
N VAL A 184 -7.37 9.66 0.30
CA VAL A 184 -8.50 8.73 0.12
C VAL A 184 -8.93 8.22 1.49
N GLY A 185 -10.02 8.74 2.03
CA GLY A 185 -10.68 8.21 3.24
C GLY A 185 -11.88 7.33 2.88
N SER A 186 -12.53 6.77 3.92
CA SER A 186 -13.69 5.88 3.76
C SER A 186 -14.88 6.46 3.00
N GLU A 187 -15.02 7.79 2.98
CA GLU A 187 -16.12 8.49 2.30
C GLU A 187 -15.64 9.27 1.07
N THR A 188 -14.39 9.09 0.67
CA THR A 188 -13.82 9.84 -0.46
C THR A 188 -14.31 9.26 -1.77
N ASN A 189 -14.98 10.08 -2.58
CA ASN A 189 -15.24 9.78 -3.98
C ASN A 189 -14.04 10.25 -4.82
N LEU A 190 -13.20 9.33 -5.25
CA LEU A 190 -11.98 9.64 -5.99
C LEU A 190 -12.26 10.39 -7.30
N GLN A 191 -13.37 10.09 -7.99
CA GLN A 191 -13.76 10.78 -9.22
C GLN A 191 -14.07 12.28 -8.97
N GLU A 192 -14.74 12.59 -7.88
CA GLU A 192 -15.04 13.99 -7.51
C GLU A 192 -13.75 14.74 -7.10
N GLU A 193 -12.84 14.07 -6.40
CA GLU A 193 -11.55 14.68 -6.05
C GLU A 193 -10.69 14.98 -7.29
N LEU A 194 -10.66 14.10 -8.27
CA LEU A 194 -9.95 14.32 -9.53
C LEU A 194 -10.50 15.51 -10.32
N GLN A 195 -11.83 15.72 -10.30
CA GLN A 195 -12.46 16.88 -10.96
C GLN A 195 -11.94 18.22 -10.44
N LYS A 196 -11.53 18.32 -9.17
CA LYS A 196 -10.93 19.53 -8.60
C LYS A 196 -9.59 19.92 -9.27
N PHE A 197 -8.96 18.95 -9.91
CA PHE A 197 -7.72 19.11 -10.70
C PHE A 197 -7.99 19.22 -12.21
N ASN A 198 -9.28 19.25 -12.65
CA ASN A 198 -9.71 19.18 -14.04
C ASN A 198 -9.30 17.87 -14.76
N ILE A 199 -9.32 16.76 -14.02
CA ILE A 199 -9.01 15.41 -14.49
C ILE A 199 -10.29 14.58 -14.67
#